data_b38983727d93247791db17ea7821275e
#
_entry.id   b38983727d93247791db17ea7821275e
#
_cell.length_a   1.000
_cell.length_b   1.000
_cell.length_c   1.000
_cell.angle_alpha   90.00
_cell.angle_beta   90.00
_cell.angle_gamma   90.00
#
_symmetry.space_group_name_H-M   'P 1'
#
loop_
_entity.id
_entity.type
_entity.pdbx_description
1 polymer ?
#
loop_
_entity_poly.entity_id
_entity_poly.type
_entity_poly.pdbx_seq_one_letter_code
_entity_poly.pdbx_strand_id
1 'polypeptide(L)'
;MRAGDALPPLEVPVTRTLIVAGAVASRDYQDVHHDAEAAREKGSPDVFMNILTTNGLVGRYVTDHFGPRAVLRKVAIRLGAPNHPGDTMTLTGTVAEVADGPEGAVTALVRITGANGLGRHVTGTVTVEVPR
;
A
#
# COMPACT_ATOMS: atom_id res chain seq x y z
N MET A 1 11.45 -6.26 17.99
CA MET A 1 10.07 -5.96 17.51
C MET A 1 9.10 -6.09 18.67
N ARG A 2 8.33 -5.05 18.90
CA ARG A 2 7.33 -4.97 20.00
C ARG A 2 6.07 -4.29 19.53
N ALA A 3 4.95 -4.61 20.14
CA ALA A 3 3.74 -3.83 19.96
C ALA A 3 4.00 -2.35 20.33
N GLY A 4 3.54 -1.45 19.49
CA GLY A 4 3.79 -0.01 19.60
C GLY A 4 4.95 0.51 18.76
N ASP A 5 5.83 -0.36 18.24
CA ASP A 5 6.93 0.07 17.38
C ASP A 5 6.40 0.68 16.09
N ALA A 6 6.93 1.84 15.71
CA ALA A 6 6.60 2.49 14.45
C ALA A 6 7.57 2.04 13.35
N LEU A 7 7.03 1.81 12.15
CA LEU A 7 7.85 1.65 10.97
C LEU A 7 8.25 3.03 10.44
N PRO A 8 9.46 3.18 9.87
CA PRO A 8 9.81 4.43 9.20
C PRO A 8 8.80 4.77 8.10
N PRO A 9 8.41 6.03 7.92
CA PRO A 9 7.50 6.40 6.85
C PRO A 9 8.14 6.19 5.48
N LEU A 10 7.32 5.85 4.49
CA LEU A 10 7.73 5.75 3.09
C LEU A 10 6.93 6.76 2.27
N GLU A 11 7.63 7.69 1.64
CA GLU A 11 7.02 8.61 0.69
C GLU A 11 7.04 8.00 -0.71
N VAL A 12 5.88 7.95 -1.35
CA VAL A 12 5.70 7.43 -2.70
C VAL A 12 5.22 8.58 -3.58
N PRO A 13 6.07 9.15 -4.44
CA PRO A 13 5.60 10.10 -5.44
C PRO A 13 4.61 9.42 -6.37
N VAL A 14 3.42 9.98 -6.46
CA VAL A 14 2.37 9.44 -7.33
C VAL A 14 2.53 10.06 -8.70
N THR A 15 3.17 9.31 -9.61
CA THR A 15 3.39 9.76 -10.97
C THR A 15 2.39 9.09 -11.91
N ARG A 16 2.15 9.72 -13.05
CA ARG A 16 1.34 9.11 -14.12
C ARG A 16 1.95 7.79 -14.56
N THR A 17 3.27 7.72 -14.66
CA THR A 17 3.98 6.48 -15.02
C THR A 17 3.71 5.36 -14.02
N LEU A 18 3.77 5.65 -12.72
CA LEU A 18 3.47 4.66 -11.69
C LEU A 18 2.03 4.14 -11.79
N ILE A 19 1.07 5.04 -11.96
CA ILE A 19 -0.35 4.68 -12.08
C ILE A 19 -0.58 3.78 -13.29
N VAL A 20 -0.08 4.17 -14.45
CA VAL A 20 -0.25 3.40 -15.69
C VAL A 20 0.51 2.07 -15.62
N ALA A 21 1.76 2.10 -15.18
CA ALA A 21 2.58 0.89 -15.07
C ALA A 21 1.98 -0.11 -14.08
N GLY A 22 1.48 0.35 -12.95
CA GLY A 22 0.82 -0.51 -11.96
C GLY A 22 -0.45 -1.15 -12.49
N ALA A 23 -1.25 -0.40 -13.23
CA ALA A 23 -2.45 -0.93 -13.88
C ALA A 23 -2.09 -2.01 -14.92
N VAL A 24 -1.12 -1.74 -15.78
CA VAL A 24 -0.67 -2.71 -16.79
C VAL A 24 -0.07 -3.95 -16.14
N ALA A 25 0.78 -3.78 -15.15
CA ALA A 25 1.44 -4.89 -14.44
C ALA A 25 0.43 -5.81 -13.74
N SER A 26 -0.69 -5.27 -13.26
CA SER A 26 -1.75 -6.03 -12.61
C SER A 26 -2.86 -6.46 -13.59
N ARG A 27 -2.69 -6.21 -14.88
CA ARG A 27 -3.66 -6.51 -15.94
C ARG A 27 -5.04 -5.87 -15.71
N ASP A 28 -5.04 -4.70 -15.11
CA ASP A 28 -6.24 -3.90 -14.95
C ASP A 28 -6.27 -2.83 -16.05
N TYR A 29 -6.98 -3.14 -17.11
CA TYR A 29 -7.03 -2.30 -18.31
C TYR A 29 -8.19 -1.32 -18.34
N GLN A 30 -8.82 -1.07 -17.19
CA GLN A 30 -9.87 -0.04 -17.11
C GLN A 30 -9.28 1.32 -17.50
N ASP A 31 -10.00 2.05 -18.34
CA ASP A 31 -9.56 3.30 -18.93
C ASP A 31 -9.26 4.40 -17.89
N VAL A 32 -9.93 4.40 -16.76
CA VAL A 32 -9.72 5.37 -15.66
C VAL A 32 -8.32 5.32 -15.07
N HIS A 33 -7.55 4.24 -15.33
CA HIS A 33 -6.20 4.08 -14.82
C HIS A 33 -5.11 4.44 -15.84
N HIS A 34 -5.48 4.74 -17.09
CA HIS A 34 -4.48 5.07 -18.13
C HIS A 34 -4.92 6.15 -19.12
N ASP A 35 -6.20 6.47 -19.21
CA ASP A 35 -6.75 7.45 -20.15
C ASP A 35 -7.39 8.61 -19.37
N ALA A 36 -6.67 9.75 -19.35
CA ALA A 36 -7.13 10.92 -18.58
C ALA A 36 -8.45 11.49 -19.10
N GLU A 37 -8.66 11.47 -20.41
CA GLU A 37 -9.91 11.97 -21.00
C GLU A 37 -11.10 11.08 -20.59
N ALA A 38 -10.94 9.76 -20.68
CA ALA A 38 -11.96 8.81 -20.25
C ALA A 38 -12.24 8.92 -18.74
N ALA A 39 -11.19 9.12 -17.93
CA ALA A 39 -11.36 9.34 -16.50
C ALA A 39 -12.19 10.59 -16.21
N ARG A 40 -11.92 11.69 -16.93
CA ARG A 40 -12.68 12.95 -16.79
C ARG A 40 -14.13 12.80 -17.20
N GLU A 41 -14.41 12.07 -18.26
CA GLU A 41 -15.79 11.76 -18.68
C GLU A 41 -16.55 11.00 -17.61
N LYS A 42 -15.88 10.21 -16.79
CA LYS A 42 -16.46 9.45 -15.68
C LYS A 42 -16.45 10.21 -14.34
N GLY A 43 -16.07 11.49 -14.35
CA GLY A 43 -16.13 12.37 -13.19
C GLY A 43 -14.87 12.46 -12.35
N SER A 44 -13.78 11.82 -12.76
CA SER A 44 -12.47 11.95 -12.10
C SER A 44 -11.66 13.08 -12.75
N PRO A 45 -10.90 13.88 -11.98
CA PRO A 45 -10.10 14.97 -12.56
C PRO A 45 -8.94 14.48 -13.42
N ASP A 46 -8.49 13.25 -13.23
CA ASP A 46 -7.38 12.62 -13.95
C ASP A 46 -7.44 11.11 -13.74
N VAL A 47 -6.49 10.37 -14.33
CA VAL A 47 -6.32 8.95 -14.00
C VAL A 47 -6.01 8.78 -12.52
N PHE A 48 -6.30 7.61 -11.99
CA PHE A 48 -6.01 7.29 -10.59
C PHE A 48 -5.49 5.87 -10.43
N MET A 49 -4.73 5.68 -9.36
CA MET A 49 -4.11 4.40 -9.03
C MET A 49 -5.16 3.34 -8.73
N ASN A 50 -4.98 2.14 -9.28
CA ASN A 50 -5.87 1.01 -8.98
C ASN A 50 -5.53 0.37 -7.63
N ILE A 51 -6.48 -0.38 -7.09
CA ILE A 51 -6.33 -1.03 -5.78
C ILE A 51 -5.17 -2.04 -5.75
N LEU A 52 -4.93 -2.74 -6.86
CA LEU A 52 -3.85 -3.74 -6.93
C LEU A 52 -2.47 -3.10 -6.78
N THR A 53 -2.25 -1.92 -7.35
CA THR A 53 -1.01 -1.16 -7.16
C THR A 53 -0.86 -0.72 -5.70
N THR A 54 -1.92 -0.18 -5.11
CA THR A 54 -1.90 0.21 -3.69
C THR A 54 -1.60 -0.98 -2.79
N ASN A 55 -2.25 -2.11 -3.04
CA ASN A 55 -2.02 -3.34 -2.28
C ASN A 55 -0.56 -3.80 -2.36
N GLY A 56 0.02 -3.74 -3.55
CA GLY A 56 1.43 -4.07 -3.77
C GLY A 56 2.39 -3.11 -3.04
N LEU A 57 2.08 -1.81 -3.04
CA LEU A 57 2.88 -0.82 -2.33
C LEU A 57 2.83 -1.02 -0.81
N VAL A 58 1.68 -1.38 -0.26
CA VAL A 58 1.53 -1.71 1.16
C VAL A 58 2.36 -2.94 1.51
N GLY A 59 2.29 -3.98 0.70
CA GLY A 59 3.12 -5.18 0.90
C GLY A 59 4.61 -4.88 0.84
N ARG A 60 5.04 -4.11 -0.15
CA ARG A 60 6.43 -3.66 -0.29
C ARG A 60 6.89 -2.88 0.95
N TYR A 61 6.08 -1.97 1.45
CA TYR A 61 6.40 -1.17 2.62
C TYR A 61 6.74 -2.05 3.83
N VAL A 62 5.95 -3.10 4.04
CA VAL A 62 6.14 -4.03 5.15
C VAL A 62 7.37 -4.92 4.92
N THR A 63 7.54 -5.48 3.73
CA THR A 63 8.70 -6.36 3.45
C THR A 63 10.00 -5.59 3.37
N ASP A 64 10.02 -4.34 2.95
CA ASP A 64 11.21 -3.49 3.00
C ASP A 64 11.68 -3.29 4.45
N HIS A 65 10.76 -3.17 5.39
CA HIS A 65 11.09 -3.01 6.80
C HIS A 65 11.58 -4.32 7.45
N PHE A 66 10.84 -5.41 7.25
CA PHE A 66 11.12 -6.69 7.92
C PHE A 66 12.14 -7.56 7.20
N GLY A 67 12.48 -7.23 5.96
CA GLY A 67 13.52 -7.88 5.18
C GLY A 67 13.02 -8.98 4.24
N PRO A 68 13.95 -9.55 3.44
CA PRO A 68 13.59 -10.46 2.35
C PRO A 68 13.09 -11.83 2.81
N ARG A 69 13.29 -12.16 4.09
CA ARG A 69 12.81 -13.43 4.67
C ARG A 69 11.43 -13.30 5.30
N ALA A 70 10.87 -12.10 5.32
CA ALA A 70 9.51 -11.88 5.79
C ALA A 70 8.49 -12.52 4.85
N VAL A 71 7.47 -13.13 5.42
CA VAL A 71 6.38 -13.75 4.65
C VAL A 71 5.08 -13.00 4.94
N LEU A 72 4.51 -12.41 3.91
CA LEU A 72 3.19 -11.79 4.01
C LEU A 72 2.14 -12.90 4.11
N ARG A 73 1.40 -12.92 5.21
CA ARG A 73 0.32 -13.90 5.43
C ARG A 73 -1.04 -13.34 5.04
N LYS A 74 -1.24 -12.04 5.25
CA LYS A 74 -2.50 -11.39 4.92
C LYS A 74 -2.26 -9.89 4.73
N VAL A 75 -2.83 -9.34 3.67
CA VAL A 75 -2.91 -7.89 3.45
C VAL A 75 -4.38 -7.55 3.31
N ALA A 76 -4.92 -6.79 4.25
CA ALA A 76 -6.32 -6.39 4.26
C ALA A 76 -6.38 -4.86 4.24
N ILE A 77 -6.80 -4.29 3.11
CA ILE A 77 -6.82 -2.84 2.92
C ILE A 77 -8.20 -2.34 2.53
N ARG A 78 -8.41 -1.06 2.80
CA ARG A 78 -9.58 -0.31 2.36
C ARG A 78 -9.11 0.99 1.73
N LEU A 79 -9.60 1.29 0.53
CA LEU A 79 -9.31 2.55 -0.15
C LEU A 79 -10.24 3.67 0.31
N GLY A 80 -9.70 4.88 0.34
CA GLY A 80 -10.42 6.14 0.60
C GLY A 80 -10.17 7.13 -0.53
N ALA A 81 -9.54 8.27 -0.23
CA ALA A 81 -9.25 9.29 -1.22
C ALA A 81 -8.37 8.76 -2.36
N PRO A 82 -8.64 9.11 -3.63
CA PRO A 82 -7.87 8.61 -4.76
C PRO A 82 -6.45 9.17 -4.80
N ASN A 83 -5.53 8.40 -5.40
CA ASN A 83 -4.19 8.85 -5.76
C ASN A 83 -4.16 9.31 -7.21
N HIS A 84 -3.97 10.61 -7.43
CA HIS A 84 -3.84 11.22 -8.75
C HIS A 84 -2.38 11.61 -9.04
N PRO A 85 -2.01 11.77 -10.33
CA PRO A 85 -0.67 12.23 -10.69
C PRO A 85 -0.33 13.57 -10.03
N GLY A 86 0.91 13.69 -9.55
CA GLY A 86 1.42 14.91 -8.95
C GLY A 86 1.31 14.98 -7.44
N ASP A 87 0.62 14.04 -6.82
CA ASP A 87 0.53 13.94 -5.37
C ASP A 87 1.67 13.09 -4.81
N THR A 88 1.80 13.04 -3.50
CA THR A 88 2.70 12.15 -2.78
C THR A 88 1.89 11.40 -1.73
N MET A 89 2.00 10.08 -1.73
CA MET A 89 1.41 9.24 -0.71
C MET A 89 2.48 8.91 0.33
N THR A 90 2.19 9.17 1.61
CA THR A 90 3.06 8.78 2.71
C THR A 90 2.46 7.57 3.41
N LEU A 91 3.16 6.43 3.36
CA LEU A 91 2.81 5.24 4.10
C LEU A 91 3.43 5.30 5.49
N THR A 92 2.62 5.03 6.50
CA THR A 92 3.04 4.89 7.89
C THR A 92 2.53 3.58 8.45
N GLY A 93 3.21 3.05 9.43
CA GLY A 93 2.82 1.78 10.03
C GLY A 93 3.22 1.69 11.49
N THR A 94 2.45 0.91 12.23
CA THR A 94 2.71 0.63 13.65
C THR A 94 2.46 -0.86 13.89
N VAL A 95 3.38 -1.49 14.61
CA VAL A 95 3.19 -2.87 15.06
C VAL A 95 2.10 -2.86 16.14
N ALA A 96 0.95 -3.44 15.83
CA ALA A 96 -0.18 -3.48 16.74
C ALA A 96 -0.10 -4.66 17.70
N GLU A 97 0.30 -5.83 17.19
CA GLU A 97 0.38 -7.06 17.96
C GLU A 97 1.58 -7.89 17.52
N VAL A 98 2.14 -8.65 18.44
CA VAL A 98 3.21 -9.61 18.19
C VAL A 98 2.84 -10.91 18.87
N ALA A 99 3.00 -12.02 18.15
CA ALA A 99 2.72 -13.35 18.67
C ALA A 99 3.78 -14.34 18.18
N ASP A 100 3.88 -15.49 18.86
CA ASP A 100 4.72 -16.57 18.38
C ASP A 100 4.10 -17.18 17.13
N GLY A 101 4.95 -17.42 16.14
CA GLY A 101 4.59 -18.08 14.90
C GLY A 101 5.15 -19.49 14.84
N PRO A 102 4.96 -20.18 13.69
CA PRO A 102 5.46 -21.53 13.50
C PRO A 102 6.99 -21.56 13.52
N GLU A 103 7.57 -22.66 14.00
CA GLU A 103 9.00 -22.93 13.98
C GLU A 103 9.88 -21.84 14.64
N GLY A 104 9.35 -21.20 15.67
CA GLY A 104 10.07 -20.13 16.37
C GLY A 104 10.05 -18.77 15.68
N ALA A 105 9.33 -18.63 14.57
CA ALA A 105 9.12 -17.35 13.93
C ALA A 105 8.26 -16.42 14.81
N VAL A 106 8.23 -15.15 14.45
CA VAL A 106 7.38 -14.15 15.09
C VAL A 106 6.34 -13.67 14.08
N THR A 107 5.09 -13.64 14.47
CA THR A 107 4.01 -13.08 13.67
C THR A 107 3.66 -11.69 14.21
N ALA A 108 3.65 -10.71 13.33
CA ALA A 108 3.26 -9.34 13.67
C ALA A 108 2.01 -8.93 12.90
N LEU A 109 1.13 -8.21 13.57
CA LEU A 109 0.04 -7.48 12.95
C LEU A 109 0.45 -6.02 12.86
N VAL A 110 0.59 -5.50 11.64
CA VAL A 110 1.01 -4.12 11.38
C VAL A 110 -0.19 -3.32 10.90
N ARG A 111 -0.46 -2.22 11.58
CA ARG A 111 -1.50 -1.28 11.16
C ARG A 111 -0.91 -0.27 10.21
N ILE A 112 -1.51 -0.12 9.02
CA ILE A 112 -0.99 0.71 7.93
C ILE A 112 -1.94 1.85 7.63
N THR A 113 -1.40 3.02 7.34
CA THR A 113 -2.12 4.16 6.77
C THR A 113 -1.28 4.76 5.66
N GLY A 114 -1.93 5.09 4.54
CA GLY A 114 -1.33 5.88 3.47
C GLY A 114 -2.13 7.15 3.27
N ALA A 115 -1.48 8.31 3.37
CA ALA A 115 -2.15 9.60 3.24
C ALA A 115 -1.55 10.41 2.10
N ASN A 116 -2.40 11.15 1.40
CA ASN A 116 -2.03 12.07 0.33
C ASN A 116 -2.62 13.46 0.57
N GLY A 117 -2.51 14.36 -0.40
CA GLY A 117 -3.04 15.72 -0.28
C GLY A 117 -4.56 15.82 -0.16
N LEU A 118 -5.29 14.77 -0.50
CA LEU A 118 -6.75 14.71 -0.41
C LEU A 118 -7.23 14.05 0.89
N GLY A 119 -6.35 13.36 1.61
CA GLY A 119 -6.69 12.64 2.83
C GLY A 119 -6.13 11.23 2.87
N ARG A 120 -6.79 10.34 3.58
CA ARG A 120 -6.37 8.94 3.67
C ARG A 120 -6.72 8.20 2.38
N HIS A 121 -5.70 7.77 1.65
CA HIS A 121 -5.86 6.94 0.46
C HIS A 121 -6.13 5.49 0.83
N VAL A 122 -5.42 4.96 1.83
CA VAL A 122 -5.51 3.56 2.24
C VAL A 122 -5.37 3.43 3.75
N THR A 123 -6.14 2.52 4.31
CA THR A 123 -6.00 2.05 5.69
C THR A 123 -6.09 0.53 5.68
N GLY A 124 -5.47 -0.11 6.65
CA GLY A 124 -5.59 -1.56 6.75
C GLY A 124 -4.61 -2.18 7.72
N THR A 125 -4.50 -3.48 7.61
CA THR A 125 -3.60 -4.29 8.43
C THR A 125 -2.84 -5.28 7.55
N VAL A 126 -1.63 -5.59 7.97
CA VAL A 126 -0.79 -6.61 7.34
C VAL A 126 -0.35 -7.59 8.40
N THR A 127 -0.58 -8.86 8.16
CA THR A 127 -0.04 -9.95 8.98
C THR A 127 1.23 -10.44 8.32
N VAL A 128 2.34 -10.33 9.02
CA VAL A 128 3.67 -10.70 8.52
C VAL A 128 4.33 -11.68 9.47
N GLU A 129 4.98 -12.69 8.93
CA GLU A 129 5.76 -13.67 9.68
C GLU A 129 7.24 -13.42 9.43
N VAL A 130 8.00 -13.30 10.51
CA VAL A 130 9.42 -12.96 10.45
C VAL A 130 10.20 -14.06 11.17
N PRO A 131 11.18 -14.70 10.54
CA PRO A 131 12.02 -15.68 11.21
C PRO A 131 12.87 -15.00 12.28
N ARG A 132 13.12 -15.71 13.36
CA ARG A 132 14.01 -15.25 14.44
C ARG A 132 15.47 -15.43 14.07
#